data_49644f4bc4a82821a7fd775116363627
#
_entry.id   49644f4bc4a82821a7fd775116363627
#
_cell.length_a   1.000
_cell.length_b   1.000
_cell.length_c   1.000
_cell.angle_alpha   90.00
_cell.angle_beta   90.00
_cell.angle_gamma   90.00
#
_symmetry.space_group_name_H-M   'P 1'
#
loop_
_entity.id
_entity.type
_entity.pdbx_description
1 polymer ?
#
loop_
_entity_poly.entity_id
_entity_poly.type
_entity_poly.pdbx_seq_one_letter_code
_entity_poly.pdbx_strand_id
1 'polypeptide(L)'
;DIRATHPSGYYATELKHEAVVKSHCDVMSRLMTRLDEVLQSADYVLDTLKSYKPAKALRAPQYDAPLMADALSFSLVEGWRGEICHVALTNSEGHITKYKVKDPSLHNWLGLAIAVRSEGISDFPINNKSFNLSYCGHDL
;
A
#
# COMPACT_ATOMS: atom_id res chain seq x y z
N ASP A 1 3.14 3.68 12.86
CA ASP A 1 2.86 2.71 11.77
C ASP A 1 1.97 1.60 12.30
N ILE A 2 0.83 1.40 11.66
CA ILE A 2 -0.17 0.41 12.09
C ILE A 2 0.37 -1.03 12.01
N ARG A 3 1.28 -1.30 11.09
CA ARG A 3 1.92 -2.62 10.94
C ARG A 3 2.71 -3.03 12.19
N ALA A 4 3.30 -2.04 12.90
CA ALA A 4 4.03 -2.29 14.13
C ALA A 4 3.12 -2.40 15.36
N THR A 5 2.00 -1.66 15.38
CA THR A 5 1.10 -1.63 16.53
C THR A 5 0.00 -2.68 16.47
N HIS A 6 -0.44 -3.02 15.26
CA HIS A 6 -1.50 -4.02 14.99
C HIS A 6 -1.10 -4.89 13.80
N PRO A 7 -0.07 -5.73 13.94
CA PRO A 7 0.39 -6.59 12.85
C PRO A 7 -0.71 -7.56 12.43
N SER A 8 -0.91 -7.70 11.13
CA SER A 8 -1.90 -8.62 10.56
C SER A 8 -1.30 -9.38 9.36
N GLY A 9 -1.89 -10.51 9.00
CA GLY A 9 -1.43 -11.32 7.88
C GLY A 9 0.03 -11.74 8.02
N TYR A 10 0.81 -11.58 6.97
CA TYR A 10 2.23 -11.95 6.94
C TYR A 10 3.08 -11.15 7.93
N TYR A 11 2.71 -9.91 8.24
CA TYR A 11 3.41 -9.09 9.25
C TYR A 11 3.28 -9.65 10.67
N ALA A 12 2.24 -10.44 10.95
CA ALA A 12 2.05 -11.06 12.25
C ALA A 12 2.82 -12.39 12.39
N THR A 13 3.08 -13.09 11.29
CA THR A 13 3.55 -14.49 11.34
C THR A 13 4.93 -14.70 10.73
N GLU A 14 5.24 -14.06 9.62
CA GLU A 14 6.40 -14.42 8.79
C GLU A 14 7.40 -13.28 8.60
N LEU A 15 6.92 -12.04 8.64
CA LEU A 15 7.76 -10.86 8.42
C LEU A 15 8.29 -10.30 9.72
N LYS A 16 9.61 -10.25 9.86
CA LYS A 16 10.27 -9.45 10.89
C LYS A 16 10.31 -7.99 10.45
N HIS A 17 9.13 -7.36 10.41
CA HIS A 17 9.02 -5.96 10.03
C HIS A 17 9.22 -5.06 11.24
N GLU A 18 10.17 -4.14 11.12
CA GLU A 18 10.36 -3.07 12.10
C GLU A 18 9.85 -1.75 11.50
N ALA A 19 8.95 -1.08 12.21
CA ALA A 19 8.43 0.19 11.75
C ALA A 19 9.53 1.25 11.72
N VAL A 20 9.78 1.79 10.54
CA VAL A 20 10.72 2.92 10.39
C VAL A 20 10.03 4.20 10.77
N VAL A 21 10.49 4.84 11.84
CA VAL A 21 9.93 6.09 12.36
C VAL A 21 11.01 7.16 12.41
N LYS A 22 10.69 8.35 11.96
CA LYS A 22 11.54 9.55 12.06
C LYS A 22 10.82 10.62 12.87
N SER A 23 11.56 11.39 13.63
CA SER A 23 11.02 12.44 14.50
C SER A 23 10.83 13.80 13.83
N HIS A 24 11.53 14.05 12.71
CA HIS A 24 11.39 15.27 11.93
C HIS A 24 10.41 15.05 10.79
N CYS A 25 9.47 15.97 10.59
CA CYS A 25 8.44 15.87 9.55
C CYS A 25 8.86 16.58 8.25
N ASP A 26 10.15 16.57 7.92
CA ASP A 26 10.73 17.24 6.76
C ASP A 26 10.89 16.31 5.54
N VAL A 27 11.36 16.87 4.43
CA VAL A 27 11.64 16.17 3.17
C VAL A 27 12.68 15.07 3.37
N MET A 28 13.73 15.36 4.15
CA MET A 28 14.81 14.42 4.40
C MET A 28 14.31 13.19 5.18
N SER A 29 13.51 13.41 6.20
CA SER A 29 12.92 12.32 6.98
C SER A 29 12.05 11.41 6.13
N ARG A 30 11.23 11.96 5.23
CA ARG A 30 10.44 11.16 4.28
C ARG A 30 11.32 10.36 3.32
N LEU A 31 12.44 10.94 2.86
CA LEU A 31 13.40 10.23 2.01
C LEU A 31 14.07 9.07 2.77
N MET A 32 14.58 9.35 3.97
CA MET A 32 15.27 8.34 4.79
C MET A 32 14.34 7.20 5.21
N THR A 33 13.08 7.50 5.55
CA THR A 33 12.09 6.46 5.85
C THR A 33 11.95 5.50 4.67
N ARG A 34 11.80 6.01 3.44
CA ARG A 34 11.69 5.14 2.26
C ARG A 34 12.96 4.35 2.00
N LEU A 35 14.13 4.95 2.18
CA LEU A 35 15.39 4.24 1.99
C LEU A 35 15.50 3.06 2.96
N ASP A 36 15.24 3.29 4.24
CA ASP A 36 15.32 2.27 5.26
C ASP A 36 14.28 1.14 5.01
N GLU A 37 13.06 1.48 4.60
CA GLU A 37 12.04 0.49 4.23
C GLU A 37 12.40 -0.31 2.97
N VAL A 38 13.05 0.30 1.98
CA VAL A 38 13.54 -0.40 0.78
C VAL A 38 14.63 -1.42 1.15
N LEU A 39 15.57 -1.04 2.01
CA LEU A 39 16.62 -1.94 2.46
C LEU A 39 16.04 -3.13 3.23
N GLN A 40 15.13 -2.88 4.16
CA GLN A 40 14.43 -3.93 4.92
C GLN A 40 13.62 -4.86 4.00
N SER A 41 12.94 -4.30 3.00
CA SER A 41 12.18 -5.08 2.01
C SER A 41 13.09 -5.94 1.13
N ALA A 42 14.26 -5.44 0.75
CA ALA A 42 15.24 -6.19 -0.02
C ALA A 42 15.79 -7.40 0.77
N ASP A 43 16.11 -7.20 2.04
CA ASP A 43 16.56 -8.27 2.92
C ASP A 43 15.48 -9.35 3.08
N TYR A 44 14.23 -8.94 3.26
CA TYR A 44 13.09 -9.85 3.34
C TYR A 44 12.91 -10.69 2.07
N VAL A 45 12.98 -10.05 0.90
CA VAL A 45 12.89 -10.75 -0.39
C VAL A 45 14.02 -11.77 -0.54
N LEU A 46 15.25 -11.40 -0.19
CA LEU A 46 16.41 -12.30 -0.24
C LEU A 46 16.24 -13.50 0.68
N ASP A 47 15.77 -13.31 1.90
CA ASP A 47 15.56 -14.40 2.86
C ASP A 47 14.41 -15.32 2.44
N THR A 48 13.33 -14.73 1.91
CA THR A 48 12.22 -15.50 1.34
C THR A 48 12.70 -16.37 0.18
N LEU A 49 13.49 -15.83 -0.74
CA LEU A 49 14.02 -16.58 -1.88
C LEU A 49 14.93 -17.71 -1.47
N LYS A 50 15.75 -17.55 -0.42
CA LYS A 50 16.60 -18.63 0.11
C LYS A 50 15.79 -19.80 0.68
N SER A 51 14.65 -19.50 1.29
CA SER A 51 13.76 -20.49 1.91
C SER A 51 12.70 -21.04 0.96
N TYR A 52 12.50 -20.41 -0.19
CA TYR A 52 11.46 -20.75 -1.13
C TYR A 52 11.61 -22.15 -1.72
N LYS A 53 10.56 -22.95 -1.58
CA LYS A 53 10.45 -24.26 -2.23
C LYS A 53 9.29 -24.20 -3.22
N PRO A 54 9.54 -24.31 -4.53
CA PRO A 54 8.46 -24.29 -5.51
C PRO A 54 7.47 -25.42 -5.26
N ALA A 55 6.18 -25.14 -5.37
CA ALA A 55 5.14 -26.14 -5.30
C ALA A 55 5.28 -27.12 -6.49
N LYS A 56 5.03 -28.41 -6.24
CA LYS A 56 5.14 -29.45 -7.27
C LYS A 56 4.13 -29.29 -8.42
N ALA A 57 3.04 -28.57 -8.19
CA ALA A 57 2.05 -28.24 -9.21
C ALA A 57 1.51 -26.83 -8.97
N LEU A 58 1.65 -25.97 -9.95
CA LEU A 58 0.97 -24.67 -9.98
C LEU A 58 -0.40 -24.90 -10.62
N ARG A 59 -1.48 -24.57 -9.92
CA ARG A 59 -2.81 -24.48 -10.50
C ARG A 59 -3.02 -23.06 -11.00
N ALA A 60 -3.36 -22.92 -12.26
CA ALA A 60 -3.85 -21.63 -12.77
C ALA A 60 -5.15 -21.26 -12.04
N PRO A 61 -5.35 -19.99 -11.67
CA PRO A 61 -6.63 -19.55 -11.15
C PRO A 61 -7.75 -19.82 -12.18
N GLN A 62 -8.91 -20.23 -11.71
CA GLN A 62 -10.10 -20.36 -12.55
C GLN A 62 -10.77 -18.98 -12.64
N TYR A 63 -10.54 -18.29 -13.75
CA TYR A 63 -11.12 -16.96 -13.96
C TYR A 63 -12.57 -16.97 -14.47
N ASP A 64 -13.03 -18.13 -14.97
CA ASP A 64 -14.36 -18.28 -15.60
C ASP A 64 -15.44 -18.76 -14.62
N ALA A 65 -15.07 -19.03 -13.35
CA ALA A 65 -16.05 -19.41 -12.35
C ALA A 65 -16.81 -18.17 -11.87
N PRO A 66 -18.16 -18.23 -11.77
CA PRO A 66 -18.92 -17.15 -11.18
C PRO A 66 -18.47 -16.91 -9.73
N LEU A 67 -18.44 -15.65 -9.33
CA LEU A 67 -18.12 -15.27 -7.95
C LEU A 67 -19.31 -15.61 -7.04
N MET A 68 -19.09 -15.46 -5.74
CA MET A 68 -20.19 -15.61 -4.76
C MET A 68 -21.30 -14.62 -5.08
N ALA A 69 -22.54 -15.08 -5.14
CA ALA A 69 -23.71 -14.26 -5.42
C ALA A 69 -24.04 -13.33 -4.24
N ASP A 70 -24.57 -12.14 -4.55
CA ASP A 70 -25.04 -11.13 -3.60
C ASP A 70 -24.03 -10.85 -2.47
N ALA A 71 -22.75 -10.76 -2.82
CA ALA A 71 -21.66 -10.62 -1.87
C ALA A 71 -21.02 -9.23 -1.91
N LEU A 72 -20.58 -8.79 -0.74
CA LEU A 72 -19.65 -7.70 -0.54
C LEU A 72 -18.28 -8.28 -0.20
N SER A 73 -17.27 -7.92 -0.98
CA SER A 73 -15.88 -8.26 -0.67
C SER A 73 -15.05 -7.00 -0.57
N PHE A 74 -14.11 -6.98 0.37
CA PHE A 74 -13.09 -5.95 0.44
C PHE A 74 -11.73 -6.57 0.67
N SER A 75 -10.70 -5.93 0.14
CA SER A 75 -9.31 -6.34 0.29
C SER A 75 -8.47 -5.12 0.59
N LEU A 76 -7.59 -5.24 1.57
CA LEU A 76 -6.62 -4.24 1.95
C LEU A 76 -5.24 -4.76 1.54
N VAL A 77 -4.55 -4.01 0.70
CA VAL A 77 -3.23 -4.38 0.17
C VAL A 77 -2.27 -3.23 0.41
N GLU A 78 -1.10 -3.56 0.91
CA GLU A 78 -0.05 -2.56 1.06
C GLU A 78 0.46 -2.12 -0.31
N GLY A 79 0.40 -0.81 -0.56
CA GLY A 79 0.98 -0.17 -1.74
C GLY A 79 2.15 0.73 -1.37
N TRP A 80 2.85 1.20 -2.38
CA TRP A 80 4.01 2.09 -2.22
C TRP A 80 3.72 3.37 -1.42
N ARG A 81 2.47 3.86 -1.46
CA ARG A 81 2.05 5.12 -0.82
C ARG A 81 1.19 4.90 0.42
N GLY A 82 0.98 3.67 0.80
CA GLY A 82 0.13 3.26 1.92
C GLY A 82 -0.86 2.16 1.52
N GLU A 83 -1.87 1.95 2.35
CA GLU A 83 -2.86 0.90 2.16
C GLU A 83 -3.86 1.24 1.04
N ILE A 84 -3.97 0.33 0.07
CA ILE A 84 -4.94 0.37 -1.01
C ILE A 84 -6.14 -0.50 -0.60
N CYS A 85 -7.33 0.08 -0.65
CA CYS A 85 -8.56 -0.66 -0.39
C CYS A 85 -9.32 -0.92 -1.69
N HIS A 86 -9.63 -2.19 -1.95
CA HIS A 86 -10.49 -2.61 -3.06
C HIS A 86 -11.82 -3.10 -2.49
N VAL A 87 -12.93 -2.68 -3.09
CA VAL A 87 -14.26 -3.10 -2.70
C VAL A 87 -15.02 -3.57 -3.94
N ALA A 88 -15.63 -4.73 -3.86
CA ALA A 88 -16.44 -5.31 -4.93
C ALA A 88 -17.82 -5.74 -4.40
N LEU A 89 -18.85 -5.50 -5.20
CA LEU A 89 -20.21 -6.00 -5.00
C LEU A 89 -20.59 -6.91 -6.16
N THR A 90 -21.18 -8.05 -5.86
CA THR A 90 -21.71 -8.97 -6.87
C THR A 90 -23.24 -9.00 -6.84
N ASN A 91 -23.84 -9.40 -7.97
CA ASN A 91 -25.29 -9.65 -8.09
C ASN A 91 -25.61 -11.13 -7.79
N SER A 92 -26.89 -11.47 -7.93
CA SER A 92 -27.41 -12.84 -7.74
C SER A 92 -26.82 -13.88 -8.71
N GLU A 93 -26.18 -13.45 -9.80
CA GLU A 93 -25.53 -14.32 -10.77
C GLU A 93 -24.01 -14.44 -10.54
N GLY A 94 -23.47 -13.76 -9.53
CA GLY A 94 -22.04 -13.75 -9.24
C GLY A 94 -21.22 -12.83 -10.16
N HIS A 95 -21.85 -11.89 -10.86
CA HIS A 95 -21.14 -10.88 -11.66
C HIS A 95 -20.89 -9.62 -10.82
N ILE A 96 -19.72 -9.01 -11.00
CA ILE A 96 -19.38 -7.75 -10.34
C ILE A 96 -20.27 -6.63 -10.89
N THR A 97 -21.06 -6.00 -10.03
CA THR A 97 -21.93 -4.87 -10.36
C THR A 97 -21.33 -3.53 -9.98
N LYS A 98 -20.54 -3.51 -8.91
CA LYS A 98 -19.81 -2.30 -8.48
C LYS A 98 -18.41 -2.70 -8.04
N TYR A 99 -17.45 -1.90 -8.48
CA TYR A 99 -16.08 -2.02 -8.05
C TYR A 99 -15.50 -0.65 -7.76
N LYS A 100 -14.86 -0.52 -6.60
CA LYS A 100 -14.25 0.74 -6.17
C LYS A 100 -12.87 0.49 -5.61
N VAL A 101 -11.94 1.36 -5.96
CA VAL A 101 -10.60 1.38 -5.38
C VAL A 101 -10.42 2.68 -4.61
N LYS A 102 -9.81 2.61 -3.44
CA LYS A 102 -9.40 3.76 -2.65
C LYS A 102 -7.88 3.76 -2.56
N ASP A 103 -7.28 4.70 -3.26
CA ASP A 103 -5.84 4.93 -3.24
C ASP A 103 -5.43 5.73 -1.98
N PRO A 104 -4.34 5.37 -1.30
CA PRO A 104 -3.85 6.11 -0.14
C PRO A 104 -3.47 7.56 -0.45
N SER A 105 -3.18 7.90 -1.70
CA SER A 105 -2.90 9.28 -2.12
C SER A 105 -4.06 10.22 -1.82
N LEU A 106 -5.31 9.75 -1.83
CA LEU A 106 -6.49 10.54 -1.52
C LEU A 106 -6.36 11.25 -0.16
N HIS A 107 -5.87 10.57 0.85
CA HIS A 107 -5.69 11.16 2.19
C HIS A 107 -4.40 11.97 2.29
N ASN A 108 -3.34 11.50 1.63
CA ASN A 108 -2.01 12.07 1.77
C ASN A 108 -1.89 13.44 1.10
N TRP A 109 -2.79 13.81 0.18
CA TRP A 109 -2.87 15.16 -0.36
C TRP A 109 -3.11 16.23 0.71
N LEU A 110 -3.88 15.91 1.75
CA LEU A 110 -4.05 16.81 2.89
C LEU A 110 -2.73 17.00 3.64
N GLY A 111 -1.94 15.94 3.80
CA GLY A 111 -0.60 16.01 4.41
C GLY A 111 0.33 16.93 3.63
N LEU A 112 0.35 16.83 2.29
CA LEU A 112 1.11 17.75 1.45
C LEU A 112 0.62 19.19 1.59
N ALA A 113 -0.69 19.43 1.59
CA ALA A 113 -1.27 20.76 1.75
C ALA A 113 -0.89 21.42 3.10
N ILE A 114 -0.69 20.62 4.14
CA ILE A 114 -0.19 21.10 5.43
C ILE A 114 1.32 21.37 5.35
N ALA A 115 2.09 20.50 4.73
CA ALA A 115 3.54 20.58 4.67
C ALA A 115 4.07 21.79 3.86
N VAL A 116 3.29 22.31 2.92
CA VAL A 116 3.71 23.47 2.10
C VAL A 116 3.35 24.82 2.74
N ARG A 117 2.69 24.82 3.89
CA ARG A 117 2.34 26.06 4.60
C ARG A 117 3.60 26.72 5.13
N SER A 118 3.70 28.03 4.93
CA SER A 118 4.83 28.86 5.35
C SER A 118 6.17 28.55 4.65
N GLU A 119 6.14 27.72 3.61
CA GLU A 119 7.31 27.43 2.78
C GLU A 119 7.40 28.38 1.59
N GLY A 120 8.59 28.49 0.99
CA GLY A 120 8.78 29.25 -0.23
C GLY A 120 8.12 28.57 -1.44
N ILE A 121 7.72 29.36 -2.43
CA ILE A 121 7.15 28.83 -3.68
C ILE A 121 8.13 27.87 -4.38
N SER A 122 9.42 28.16 -4.29
CA SER A 122 10.50 27.32 -4.84
C SER A 122 10.61 25.96 -4.15
N ASP A 123 10.09 25.80 -2.94
CA ASP A 123 10.20 24.56 -2.15
C ASP A 123 9.07 23.59 -2.45
N PHE A 124 8.01 24.06 -3.12
CA PHE A 124 6.86 23.23 -3.48
C PHE A 124 7.24 21.97 -4.30
N PRO A 125 8.07 22.04 -5.35
CA PRO A 125 8.42 20.87 -6.15
C PRO A 125 9.11 19.77 -5.33
N ILE A 126 10.03 20.12 -4.43
CA ILE A 126 10.73 19.14 -3.60
C ILE A 126 9.79 18.55 -2.53
N ASN A 127 8.95 19.40 -1.92
CA ASN A 127 7.93 18.95 -0.98
C ASN A 127 6.95 17.98 -1.65
N ASN A 128 6.38 18.34 -2.79
CA ASN A 128 5.47 17.50 -3.56
C ASN A 128 6.12 16.17 -3.93
N LYS A 129 7.34 16.19 -4.46
CA LYS A 129 8.06 14.98 -4.84
C LYS A 129 8.37 14.10 -3.62
N SER A 130 8.61 14.69 -2.46
CA SER A 130 8.88 13.92 -1.24
C SER A 130 7.70 13.06 -0.77
N PHE A 131 6.47 13.49 -1.03
CA PHE A 131 5.27 12.68 -0.79
C PHE A 131 5.04 11.63 -1.87
N ASN A 132 5.46 11.92 -3.11
CA ASN A 132 5.34 11.03 -4.27
C ASN A 132 3.91 10.50 -4.49
N LEU A 133 2.90 11.37 -4.39
CA LEU A 133 1.50 10.99 -4.51
C LEU A 133 1.10 10.70 -5.95
N SER A 134 0.08 9.88 -6.12
CA SER A 134 -0.56 9.58 -7.40
C SER A 134 -1.65 10.58 -7.70
N TYR A 135 -1.56 11.26 -8.82
CA TYR A 135 -2.64 12.13 -9.30
C TYR A 135 -3.85 11.31 -9.78
N CYS A 136 -3.59 10.22 -10.50
CA CYS A 136 -4.65 9.32 -10.97
C CYS A 136 -5.39 8.62 -9.83
N GLY A 137 -4.69 8.26 -8.76
CA GLY A 137 -5.28 7.59 -7.61
C GLY A 137 -6.25 8.47 -6.80
N HIS A 138 -6.25 9.79 -7.02
CA HIS A 138 -7.20 10.70 -6.38
C HIS A 138 -8.61 10.60 -6.95
N ASP A 139 -8.73 10.22 -8.22
CA ASP A 139 -9.98 10.19 -8.98
C ASP A 139 -10.67 8.82 -9.02
N LEU A 140 -10.15 7.82 -8.31
CA LEU A 140 -10.67 6.44 -8.28
C LEU A 140 -11.93 6.29 -7.43
#